data_8896b74f962ecb0229ac315f2e7aa816
#
_entry.id   8896b74f962ecb0229ac315f2e7aa816
#
_cell.length_a   1.000
_cell.length_b   1.000
_cell.length_c   1.000
_cell.angle_alpha   90.00
_cell.angle_beta   90.00
_cell.angle_gamma   90.00
#
_symmetry.space_group_name_H-M   'P 1'
#
loop_
_entity.id
_entity.type
_entity.pdbx_description
1 polymer ?
#
loop_
_entity_poly.entity_id
_entity_poly.type
_entity_poly.pdbx_seq_one_letter_code
_entity_poly.pdbx_strand_id
1 'polypeptide(L)'
;MTDMTASPTAQEAPVGGRVFFSNVRRSLEGEDEIILVSVGVDIGSSTSHLVFSRLVLERLDNRYIVSERTVLHESDVLLTPYAADQSIDAVALGAFIEAQYAQAGIAPDKIDTGALILTGVAVRRTNSRAIADLFAAQAGKFVSVSAGDALETTLAAFGSGAAARSVRETARVMNIDIGGGTTKIAVCENGELVDLTAVDIGARIVAFDAQGRVVRMEEAGRKFANEVGVNLQLGQVLGPEDVGRMVERMAERIFDVAGSATPDDISQSLLRLEPLRSTAKPDVLTFSGGVSEYVYGREPHAYGDLGPLLAAAVKRKAEAWGPRLEVPDQGIRATVIGASQYTVQVSGSTIYVEPSHILPLRNVPVIAPQLNLAAEELDVAEIADHIRRALRRLDLHEGHQAVALCYRWQGSATFHRLDAFCRAVALGMSSVLQQGHPLLLVGEADCGGLIGIHCHEELHLTSPVLSIDGIALKELDFIDIGAMLETSGAVPVVIKSLVFPGSAGLGRTALAGIHPTPED
;
A
#
# COMPACT_ATOMS: atom_id res chain seq x y z
N MET A 1 -28.97 15.53 67.16
CA MET A 1 -27.81 14.72 66.84
C MET A 1 -28.10 14.10 65.49
N THR A 2 -27.77 14.82 64.46
CA THR A 2 -28.04 14.46 63.05
C THR A 2 -26.72 14.50 62.32
N ASP A 3 -26.33 13.33 61.94
CA ASP A 3 -25.12 13.11 61.15
C ASP A 3 -25.49 13.36 59.68
N MET A 4 -24.87 14.34 59.07
CA MET A 4 -25.02 14.64 57.65
C MET A 4 -23.83 14.07 56.89
N THR A 5 -24.01 12.90 56.28
CA THR A 5 -23.08 12.36 55.30
C THR A 5 -23.12 13.18 54.03
N ALA A 6 -22.01 13.86 53.77
CA ALA A 6 -21.77 14.56 52.50
C ALA A 6 -21.60 13.56 51.35
N SER A 7 -22.40 13.72 50.31
CA SER A 7 -22.20 13.05 49.02
C SER A 7 -20.91 13.55 48.34
N PRO A 8 -20.16 12.69 47.69
CA PRO A 8 -18.99 13.13 46.91
C PRO A 8 -19.44 13.92 45.69
N THR A 9 -18.94 15.12 45.57
CA THR A 9 -19.09 15.99 44.40
C THR A 9 -18.56 15.27 43.17
N ALA A 10 -19.42 15.16 42.14
CA ALA A 10 -19.03 14.75 40.81
C ALA A 10 -17.93 15.70 40.31
N GLN A 11 -16.75 15.16 40.07
CA GLN A 11 -15.71 15.86 39.34
C GLN A 11 -16.20 16.02 37.89
N GLU A 12 -16.43 17.27 37.51
CA GLU A 12 -16.64 17.63 36.11
C GLU A 12 -15.46 17.14 35.27
N ALA A 13 -15.74 16.36 34.26
CA ALA A 13 -14.76 15.95 33.27
C ALA A 13 -14.22 17.20 32.55
N PRO A 14 -12.92 17.31 32.30
CA PRO A 14 -12.37 18.48 31.62
C PRO A 14 -12.94 18.57 30.21
N VAL A 15 -13.64 19.66 29.94
CA VAL A 15 -14.13 20.07 28.63
C VAL A 15 -12.92 20.50 27.81
N GLY A 16 -12.48 19.67 26.90
CA GLY A 16 -11.40 19.92 25.95
C GLY A 16 -11.06 18.60 25.30
N GLY A 17 -11.42 18.43 24.02
CA GLY A 17 -11.13 17.23 23.27
C GLY A 17 -9.62 17.03 23.11
N ARG A 18 -9.00 16.25 24.00
CA ARG A 18 -7.62 15.81 23.86
C ARG A 18 -7.60 14.58 22.97
N VAL A 19 -6.89 14.67 21.86
CA VAL A 19 -6.62 13.49 21.01
C VAL A 19 -5.54 12.68 21.70
N PHE A 20 -5.90 11.48 22.19
CA PHE A 20 -4.94 10.55 22.72
C PHE A 20 -4.69 9.45 21.69
N PHE A 21 -3.43 9.21 21.37
CA PHE A 21 -3.06 7.96 20.71
C PHE A 21 -3.32 6.80 21.66
N SER A 22 -3.97 5.75 21.18
CA SER A 22 -4.20 4.56 21.98
C SER A 22 -2.86 4.01 22.48
N ASN A 23 -2.64 4.05 23.80
CA ASN A 23 -1.45 3.65 24.56
C ASN A 23 -0.25 4.62 24.62
N VAL A 24 -0.24 5.75 23.93
CA VAL A 24 0.71 6.81 24.26
C VAL A 24 -0.02 7.80 25.17
N ARG A 25 0.32 7.84 26.46
CA ARG A 25 -0.22 8.80 27.43
C ARG A 25 0.39 10.20 27.21
N ARG A 26 0.48 10.65 25.97
CA ARG A 26 1.06 11.93 25.60
C ARG A 26 -0.02 12.82 25.00
N SER A 27 -0.07 14.05 25.47
CA SER A 27 -0.87 15.11 24.85
C SER A 27 -0.09 15.67 23.66
N LEU A 28 -0.73 15.80 22.52
CA LEU A 28 -0.14 16.44 21.32
C LEU A 28 0.03 17.96 21.50
N GLU A 29 -0.61 18.54 22.52
CA GLU A 29 -0.44 19.95 22.82
C GLU A 29 0.86 20.16 23.61
N GLY A 30 1.90 20.66 22.96
CA GLY A 30 3.14 21.10 23.59
C GLY A 30 4.40 20.30 23.28
N GLU A 31 4.33 19.25 22.46
CA GLU A 31 5.52 18.54 21.97
C GLU A 31 5.81 18.92 20.52
N ASP A 32 7.01 19.42 20.24
CA ASP A 32 7.45 19.73 18.85
C ASP A 32 7.95 18.47 18.12
N GLU A 33 8.26 17.41 18.88
CA GLU A 33 8.77 16.13 18.36
C GLU A 33 8.04 14.94 19.01
N ILE A 34 7.66 13.94 18.20
CA ILE A 34 7.10 12.66 18.66
C ILE A 34 7.96 11.53 18.12
N ILE A 35 8.37 10.62 19.01
CA ILE A 35 9.12 9.43 18.65
C ILE A 35 8.19 8.21 18.76
N LEU A 36 8.08 7.44 17.66
CA LEU A 36 7.27 6.22 17.60
C LEU A 36 8.13 5.02 17.20
N VAL A 37 7.79 3.86 17.76
CA VAL A 37 8.31 2.57 17.30
C VAL A 37 7.25 1.91 16.41
N SER A 38 7.64 1.56 15.21
CA SER A 38 6.77 0.96 14.22
C SER A 38 7.24 -0.43 13.81
N VAL A 39 6.29 -1.29 13.41
CA VAL A 39 6.58 -2.58 12.81
C VAL A 39 5.80 -2.75 11.51
N GLY A 40 6.49 -3.12 10.44
CA GLY A 40 5.90 -3.60 9.20
C GLY A 40 5.98 -5.11 9.14
N VAL A 41 4.89 -5.77 8.79
CA VAL A 41 4.80 -7.22 8.61
C VAL A 41 4.30 -7.50 7.21
N ASP A 42 5.07 -8.24 6.43
CA ASP A 42 4.63 -8.77 5.14
C ASP A 42 4.47 -10.29 5.23
N ILE A 43 3.28 -10.74 4.88
CA ILE A 43 2.96 -12.16 4.76
C ILE A 43 2.64 -12.42 3.29
N GLY A 44 3.68 -12.74 2.54
CA GLY A 44 3.58 -13.09 1.13
C GLY A 44 3.22 -14.55 0.90
N SER A 45 2.94 -14.88 -0.36
CA SER A 45 2.67 -16.26 -0.78
C SER A 45 3.84 -17.22 -0.61
N SER A 46 5.06 -16.71 -0.51
CA SER A 46 6.28 -17.52 -0.44
C SER A 46 7.12 -17.19 0.78
N THR A 47 7.18 -15.95 1.17
CA THR A 47 8.01 -15.46 2.27
C THR A 47 7.24 -14.53 3.19
N SER A 48 7.60 -14.55 4.47
CA SER A 48 7.10 -13.63 5.49
C SER A 48 8.28 -12.99 6.19
N HIS A 49 8.20 -11.70 6.48
CA HIS A 49 9.26 -10.96 7.18
C HIS A 49 8.72 -9.71 7.89
N LEU A 50 9.52 -9.19 8.82
CA LEU A 50 9.19 -8.03 9.63
C LEU A 50 10.30 -6.99 9.53
N VAL A 51 9.92 -5.72 9.66
CA VAL A 51 10.86 -4.60 9.79
C VAL A 51 10.41 -3.73 10.96
N PHE A 52 11.30 -3.52 11.92
CA PHE A 52 11.08 -2.62 13.05
C PHE A 52 11.79 -1.29 12.77
N SER A 53 11.10 -0.19 12.97
CA SER A 53 11.63 1.15 12.71
C SER A 53 11.31 2.11 13.84
N ARG A 54 12.22 3.05 14.07
CA ARG A 54 11.99 4.24 14.88
C ARG A 54 11.62 5.37 13.92
N LEU A 55 10.52 6.03 14.20
CA LEU A 55 10.03 7.18 13.45
C LEU A 55 10.13 8.41 14.34
N VAL A 56 10.69 9.49 13.81
CA VAL A 56 10.66 10.80 14.45
C VAL A 56 9.70 11.67 13.64
N LEU A 57 8.69 12.21 14.33
CA LEU A 57 7.73 13.11 13.75
C LEU A 57 7.96 14.50 14.30
N GLU A 58 8.15 15.47 13.44
CA GLU A 58 8.27 16.89 13.79
C GLU A 58 6.99 17.63 13.48
N ARG A 59 6.66 18.58 14.33
CA ARG A 59 5.49 19.44 14.15
C ARG A 59 5.74 20.45 13.03
N LEU A 60 4.86 20.43 12.03
CA LEU A 60 4.84 21.43 10.97
C LEU A 60 3.43 22.03 10.93
N ASP A 61 3.28 23.25 11.43
CA ASP A 61 2.00 23.94 11.61
C ASP A 61 1.00 23.10 12.44
N ASN A 62 -0.11 22.68 11.86
CA ASN A 62 -1.18 21.90 12.51
C ASN A 62 -1.03 20.39 12.35
N ARG A 63 0.10 19.90 11.83
CA ARG A 63 0.33 18.49 11.56
C ARG A 63 1.72 18.05 12.00
N TYR A 64 1.88 16.76 12.24
CA TYR A 64 3.17 16.11 12.43
C TYR A 64 3.54 15.36 11.16
N ILE A 65 4.80 15.51 10.74
CA ILE A 65 5.36 14.79 9.59
C ILE A 65 6.53 13.94 10.05
N VAL A 66 6.75 12.79 9.43
CA VAL A 66 7.95 11.98 9.70
C VAL A 66 9.15 12.68 9.10
N SER A 67 10.05 13.16 9.97
CA SER A 67 11.29 13.83 9.58
C SER A 67 12.46 12.83 9.50
N GLU A 68 12.45 11.80 10.34
CA GLU A 68 13.50 10.78 10.36
C GLU A 68 12.91 9.38 10.51
N ARG A 69 13.54 8.42 9.85
CA ARG A 69 13.31 7.00 10.03
C ARG A 69 14.61 6.25 10.20
N THR A 70 14.70 5.46 11.26
CA THR A 70 15.80 4.54 11.51
C THR A 70 15.28 3.12 11.57
N VAL A 71 15.82 2.20 10.77
CA VAL A 71 15.54 0.78 10.90
C VAL A 71 16.23 0.26 12.16
N LEU A 72 15.45 -0.28 13.08
CA LEU A 72 15.94 -0.83 14.35
C LEU A 72 16.35 -2.30 14.20
N HIS A 73 15.53 -3.07 13.49
CA HIS A 73 15.78 -4.49 13.24
C HIS A 73 15.03 -4.93 11.97
N GLU A 74 15.69 -5.78 11.20
CA GLU A 74 15.12 -6.49 10.07
C GLU A 74 15.09 -7.97 10.42
N SER A 75 13.93 -8.62 10.31
CA SER A 75 13.80 -10.04 10.61
C SER A 75 14.56 -10.91 9.61
N ASP A 76 14.84 -12.14 10.00
CA ASP A 76 15.07 -13.21 9.03
C ASP A 76 13.87 -13.34 8.09
N VAL A 77 14.09 -13.95 6.93
CA VAL A 77 13.03 -14.26 5.97
C VAL A 77 12.53 -15.67 6.27
N LEU A 78 11.27 -15.79 6.71
CA LEU A 78 10.60 -17.07 6.86
C LEU A 78 9.96 -17.48 5.52
N LEU A 79 10.14 -18.73 5.08
CA LEU A 79 9.25 -19.29 4.08
C LEU A 79 7.85 -19.41 4.68
N THR A 80 6.86 -18.72 4.09
CA THR A 80 5.49 -18.69 4.62
C THR A 80 4.99 -20.11 4.87
N PRO A 81 4.67 -20.47 6.12
CA PRO A 81 4.28 -21.84 6.46
C PRO A 81 2.83 -22.10 6.05
N TYR A 82 2.59 -23.22 5.40
CA TYR A 82 1.26 -23.68 5.01
C TYR A 82 0.93 -25.02 5.66
N ALA A 83 -0.31 -25.17 6.14
CA ALA A 83 -0.87 -26.42 6.59
C ALA A 83 -1.21 -27.35 5.41
N ALA A 84 -1.56 -28.60 5.70
CA ALA A 84 -1.89 -29.60 4.67
C ALA A 84 -3.10 -29.23 3.80
N ASP A 85 -4.03 -28.44 4.33
CA ASP A 85 -5.21 -27.89 3.63
C ASP A 85 -4.89 -26.62 2.83
N GLN A 86 -3.60 -26.27 2.73
CA GLN A 86 -3.10 -25.05 2.08
C GLN A 86 -3.51 -23.73 2.75
N SER A 87 -4.08 -23.75 3.94
CA SER A 87 -4.19 -22.54 4.77
C SER A 87 -2.82 -22.12 5.31
N ILE A 88 -2.69 -20.86 5.72
CA ILE A 88 -1.47 -20.40 6.38
C ILE A 88 -1.42 -21.01 7.78
N ASP A 89 -0.30 -21.60 8.17
CA ASP A 89 -0.08 -22.10 9.53
C ASP A 89 0.12 -20.91 10.48
N ALA A 90 -0.98 -20.49 11.11
CA ALA A 90 -0.99 -19.35 12.03
C ALA A 90 -0.12 -19.59 13.29
N VAL A 91 0.04 -20.85 13.72
CA VAL A 91 0.86 -21.18 14.90
C VAL A 91 2.34 -21.02 14.58
N ALA A 92 2.79 -21.59 13.46
CA ALA A 92 4.17 -21.46 13.02
C ALA A 92 4.53 -20.00 12.70
N LEU A 93 3.61 -19.25 12.06
CA LEU A 93 3.79 -17.84 11.78
C LEU A 93 3.84 -17.00 13.06
N GLY A 94 2.96 -17.27 14.03
CA GLY A 94 2.95 -16.59 15.34
C GLY A 94 4.27 -16.81 16.10
N ALA A 95 4.76 -18.05 16.16
CA ALA A 95 6.03 -18.38 16.81
C ALA A 95 7.23 -17.66 16.14
N PHE A 96 7.23 -17.55 14.83
CA PHE A 96 8.25 -16.78 14.10
C PHE A 96 8.20 -15.30 14.50
N ILE A 97 7.03 -14.70 14.52
CA ILE A 97 6.86 -13.30 14.88
C ILE A 97 7.34 -13.02 16.31
N GLU A 98 6.93 -13.87 17.26
CA GLU A 98 7.39 -13.77 18.67
C GLU A 98 8.92 -13.86 18.76
N ALA A 99 9.53 -14.78 18.01
CA ALA A 99 10.99 -14.90 17.96
C ALA A 99 11.65 -13.62 17.41
N GLN A 100 11.06 -12.98 16.38
CA GLN A 100 11.61 -11.74 15.83
C GLN A 100 11.49 -10.56 16.80
N TYR A 101 10.39 -10.45 17.56
CA TYR A 101 10.26 -9.47 18.63
C TYR A 101 11.35 -9.66 19.71
N ALA A 102 11.61 -10.92 20.09
CA ALA A 102 12.66 -11.24 21.04
C ALA A 102 14.06 -10.89 20.52
N GLN A 103 14.36 -11.19 19.25
CA GLN A 103 15.63 -10.85 18.59
C GLN A 103 15.81 -9.32 18.47
N ALA A 104 14.75 -8.60 18.16
CA ALA A 104 14.76 -7.13 18.09
C ALA A 104 14.95 -6.50 19.50
N GLY A 105 14.71 -7.24 20.57
CA GLY A 105 14.70 -6.71 21.93
C GLY A 105 13.55 -5.72 22.18
N ILE A 106 12.48 -5.80 21.40
CA ILE A 106 11.33 -4.89 21.47
C ILE A 106 10.13 -5.67 22.00
N ALA A 107 9.59 -5.22 23.13
CA ALA A 107 8.37 -5.81 23.67
C ALA A 107 7.14 -5.36 22.83
N PRO A 108 6.13 -6.23 22.59
CA PRO A 108 4.97 -5.90 21.78
C PRO A 108 4.18 -4.66 22.26
N ASP A 109 4.17 -4.40 23.57
CA ASP A 109 3.52 -3.22 24.15
C ASP A 109 4.27 -1.91 23.86
N LYS A 110 5.51 -1.97 23.41
CA LYS A 110 6.34 -0.83 23.01
C LYS A 110 6.14 -0.42 21.56
N ILE A 111 5.42 -1.23 20.78
CA ILE A 111 5.04 -0.84 19.44
C ILE A 111 3.93 0.20 19.51
N ASP A 112 4.17 1.35 18.92
CA ASP A 112 3.20 2.44 18.85
C ASP A 112 2.33 2.30 17.60
N THR A 113 2.88 1.72 16.52
CA THR A 113 2.21 1.59 15.24
C THR A 113 2.69 0.39 14.43
N GLY A 114 1.90 -0.03 13.46
CA GLY A 114 2.32 -1.07 12.53
C GLY A 114 1.43 -1.19 11.31
N ALA A 115 1.97 -1.85 10.28
CA ALA A 115 1.21 -2.29 9.12
C ALA A 115 1.42 -3.78 8.92
N LEU A 116 0.31 -4.50 8.73
CA LEU A 116 0.30 -5.88 8.26
C LEU A 116 -0.17 -5.88 6.81
N ILE A 117 0.67 -6.38 5.93
CA ILE A 117 0.35 -6.54 4.51
C ILE A 117 0.26 -8.03 4.20
N LEU A 118 -0.89 -8.45 3.69
CA LEU A 118 -1.08 -9.78 3.11
C LEU A 118 -0.98 -9.66 1.59
N THR A 119 -0.09 -10.44 0.96
CA THR A 119 0.18 -10.30 -0.48
C THR A 119 0.04 -11.62 -1.24
N GLY A 120 -0.22 -11.53 -2.54
CA GLY A 120 -0.27 -12.65 -3.45
C GLY A 120 -1.31 -13.72 -3.09
N VAL A 121 -0.93 -14.99 -3.14
CA VAL A 121 -1.83 -16.13 -2.83
C VAL A 121 -2.22 -16.17 -1.35
N ALA A 122 -1.41 -15.59 -0.45
CA ALA A 122 -1.71 -15.53 0.98
C ALA A 122 -3.06 -14.84 1.25
N VAL A 123 -3.39 -13.78 0.50
CA VAL A 123 -4.69 -13.07 0.59
C VAL A 123 -5.88 -13.98 0.30
N ARG A 124 -5.71 -14.93 -0.62
CA ARG A 124 -6.81 -15.82 -1.10
C ARG A 124 -7.00 -17.05 -0.22
N ARG A 125 -6.16 -17.25 0.78
CA ARG A 125 -6.31 -18.39 1.69
C ARG A 125 -7.50 -18.17 2.62
N THR A 126 -8.19 -19.24 2.94
CA THR A 126 -9.42 -19.21 3.74
C THR A 126 -9.26 -18.60 5.13
N ASN A 127 -8.05 -18.62 5.68
CA ASN A 127 -7.74 -18.06 7.00
C ASN A 127 -6.97 -16.74 6.96
N SER A 128 -6.80 -16.09 5.79
CA SER A 128 -6.11 -14.80 5.68
C SER A 128 -6.74 -13.74 6.58
N ARG A 129 -8.07 -13.72 6.66
CA ARG A 129 -8.82 -12.83 7.54
C ARG A 129 -8.56 -13.12 9.02
N ALA A 130 -8.48 -14.39 9.42
CA ALA A 130 -8.18 -14.77 10.80
C ALA A 130 -6.77 -14.34 11.21
N ILE A 131 -5.81 -14.35 10.29
CA ILE A 131 -4.46 -13.84 10.53
C ILE A 131 -4.47 -12.32 10.66
N ALA A 132 -5.18 -11.62 9.79
CA ALA A 132 -5.39 -10.18 9.91
C ALA A 132 -6.04 -9.84 11.26
N ASP A 133 -7.04 -10.60 11.70
CA ASP A 133 -7.73 -10.44 12.98
C ASP A 133 -6.83 -10.75 14.19
N LEU A 134 -5.93 -11.73 14.07
CA LEU A 134 -4.93 -12.04 15.11
C LEU A 134 -4.03 -10.81 15.41
N PHE A 135 -3.63 -10.10 14.36
CA PHE A 135 -2.87 -8.86 14.50
C PHE A 135 -3.74 -7.65 14.87
N ALA A 136 -4.96 -7.60 14.35
CA ALA A 136 -5.92 -6.54 14.67
C ALA A 136 -6.45 -6.64 16.12
N ALA A 137 -6.35 -7.80 16.78
CA ALA A 137 -6.67 -7.96 18.20
C ALA A 137 -5.73 -7.14 19.11
N GLN A 138 -4.58 -6.72 18.61
CA GLN A 138 -3.76 -5.65 19.21
C GLN A 138 -4.32 -4.26 18.83
N ALA A 139 -5.62 -4.13 18.86
CA ALA A 139 -6.49 -3.12 18.28
C ALA A 139 -5.97 -1.68 18.38
N GLY A 140 -6.00 -1.01 17.25
CA GLY A 140 -5.68 0.42 17.11
C GLY A 140 -4.23 0.72 16.77
N LYS A 141 -3.32 -0.26 16.81
CA LYS A 141 -1.90 -0.08 16.51
C LYS A 141 -1.52 -0.43 15.07
N PHE A 142 -2.28 -1.30 14.42
CA PHE A 142 -1.95 -1.83 13.10
C PHE A 142 -2.97 -1.43 12.04
N VAL A 143 -2.47 -1.08 10.86
CA VAL A 143 -3.24 -1.10 9.61
C VAL A 143 -3.10 -2.49 9.02
N SER A 144 -4.20 -3.21 8.85
CA SER A 144 -4.20 -4.49 8.14
C SER A 144 -4.68 -4.27 6.71
N VAL A 145 -3.85 -4.61 5.74
CA VAL A 145 -4.13 -4.43 4.32
C VAL A 145 -4.00 -5.76 3.61
N SER A 146 -5.08 -6.19 2.97
CA SER A 146 -5.02 -7.26 1.98
C SER A 146 -4.67 -6.62 0.64
N ALA A 147 -3.41 -6.75 0.23
CA ALA A 147 -2.96 -6.20 -1.04
C ALA A 147 -3.23 -7.21 -2.17
N GLY A 148 -4.16 -6.86 -3.05
CA GLY A 148 -4.27 -7.51 -4.35
C GLY A 148 -3.08 -7.17 -5.26
N ASP A 149 -3.07 -7.74 -6.45
CA ASP A 149 -1.91 -7.62 -7.35
C ASP A 149 -1.58 -6.16 -7.74
N ALA A 150 -2.60 -5.31 -7.92
CA ALA A 150 -2.41 -3.91 -8.28
C ALA A 150 -1.81 -3.10 -7.12
N LEU A 151 -2.33 -3.27 -5.89
CA LEU A 151 -1.81 -2.60 -4.71
C LEU A 151 -0.39 -3.08 -4.39
N GLU A 152 -0.12 -4.38 -4.46
CA GLU A 152 1.22 -4.96 -4.26
C GLU A 152 2.23 -4.40 -5.27
N THR A 153 1.84 -4.28 -6.56
CA THR A 153 2.66 -3.66 -7.61
C THR A 153 2.97 -2.19 -7.28
N THR A 154 1.97 -1.47 -6.80
CA THR A 154 2.10 -0.06 -6.40
C THR A 154 3.07 0.09 -5.23
N LEU A 155 2.92 -0.72 -4.18
CA LEU A 155 3.82 -0.71 -3.02
C LEU A 155 5.26 -1.05 -3.41
N ALA A 156 5.46 -2.03 -4.28
CA ALA A 156 6.78 -2.41 -4.79
C ALA A 156 7.43 -1.28 -5.59
N ALA A 157 6.66 -0.54 -6.41
CA ALA A 157 7.16 0.60 -7.18
C ALA A 157 7.69 1.74 -6.28
N PHE A 158 6.95 2.06 -5.22
CA PHE A 158 7.39 3.07 -4.25
C PHE A 158 8.50 2.57 -3.34
N GLY A 159 8.37 1.37 -2.79
CA GLY A 159 9.36 0.81 -1.87
C GLY A 159 10.71 0.49 -2.52
N SER A 160 10.74 0.10 -3.79
CA SER A 160 11.99 -0.06 -4.56
C SER A 160 12.69 1.25 -4.87
N GLY A 161 12.01 2.40 -4.68
CA GLY A 161 12.51 3.72 -5.04
C GLY A 161 12.34 4.07 -6.52
N ALA A 162 11.62 3.26 -7.32
CA ALA A 162 11.42 3.52 -8.75
C ALA A 162 10.71 4.85 -9.02
N ALA A 163 9.66 5.15 -8.26
CA ALA A 163 8.95 6.42 -8.37
C ALA A 163 9.86 7.61 -8.03
N ALA A 164 10.61 7.55 -6.92
CA ALA A 164 11.56 8.59 -6.54
C ALA A 164 12.67 8.79 -7.57
N ARG A 165 13.18 7.69 -8.13
CA ARG A 165 14.21 7.72 -9.19
C ARG A 165 13.70 8.39 -10.45
N SER A 166 12.42 8.15 -10.83
CA SER A 166 11.84 8.76 -12.04
C SER A 166 11.82 10.29 -11.97
N VAL A 167 11.63 10.87 -10.77
CA VAL A 167 11.77 12.33 -10.55
C VAL A 167 13.23 12.75 -10.61
N ARG A 168 14.08 12.08 -9.79
CA ARG A 168 15.48 12.46 -9.61
C ARG A 168 16.28 12.44 -10.92
N GLU A 169 15.97 11.49 -11.80
CA GLU A 169 16.68 11.31 -13.06
C GLU A 169 15.89 11.82 -14.27
N THR A 170 14.67 12.34 -14.07
CA THR A 170 13.73 12.73 -15.15
C THR A 170 13.63 11.63 -16.20
N ALA A 171 13.43 10.41 -15.74
CA ALA A 171 13.50 9.18 -16.54
C ALA A 171 12.22 8.34 -16.41
N ARG A 172 11.92 7.56 -17.44
CA ARG A 172 10.94 6.48 -17.38
C ARG A 172 11.58 5.27 -16.70
N VAL A 173 11.13 4.95 -15.50
CA VAL A 173 11.67 3.85 -14.69
C VAL A 173 10.67 2.69 -14.66
N MET A 174 11.13 1.49 -15.01
CA MET A 174 10.36 0.27 -14.82
C MET A 174 10.93 -0.51 -13.66
N ASN A 175 10.07 -0.91 -12.72
CA ASN A 175 10.42 -1.87 -11.68
C ASN A 175 9.74 -3.21 -11.98
N ILE A 176 10.52 -4.29 -11.97
CA ILE A 176 10.03 -5.67 -12.09
C ILE A 176 10.24 -6.35 -10.74
N ASP A 177 9.15 -6.56 -10.02
CA ASP A 177 9.12 -7.24 -8.72
C ASP A 177 8.85 -8.72 -8.94
N ILE A 178 9.86 -9.57 -8.68
CA ILE A 178 9.76 -11.00 -8.90
C ILE A 178 9.74 -11.72 -7.55
N GLY A 179 8.54 -12.14 -7.18
CA GLY A 179 8.31 -12.94 -5.97
C GLY A 179 8.39 -14.45 -6.22
N GLY A 180 7.85 -15.20 -5.27
CA GLY A 180 7.82 -16.66 -5.40
C GLY A 180 6.73 -17.18 -6.35
N GLY A 181 5.56 -16.55 -6.40
CA GLY A 181 4.44 -17.00 -7.23
C GLY A 181 4.13 -16.11 -8.42
N THR A 182 4.44 -14.82 -8.31
CA THR A 182 4.01 -13.79 -9.27
C THR A 182 5.13 -12.81 -9.55
N THR A 183 5.06 -12.18 -10.71
CA THR A 183 5.89 -11.03 -11.09
C THR A 183 4.98 -9.82 -11.29
N LYS A 184 5.34 -8.68 -10.72
CA LYS A 184 4.65 -7.40 -10.84
C LYS A 184 5.54 -6.44 -11.61
N ILE A 185 4.95 -5.69 -12.54
CA ILE A 185 5.66 -4.76 -13.41
C ILE A 185 5.01 -3.39 -13.23
N ALA A 186 5.80 -2.42 -12.82
CA ALA A 186 5.38 -1.05 -12.58
C ALA A 186 6.19 -0.09 -13.44
N VAL A 187 5.54 0.90 -14.03
CA VAL A 187 6.18 1.96 -14.81
C VAL A 187 5.94 3.30 -14.11
N CYS A 188 7.03 3.99 -13.79
CA CYS A 188 7.01 5.27 -13.08
C CYS A 188 7.57 6.39 -13.95
N GLU A 189 6.88 7.54 -13.96
CA GLU A 189 7.31 8.78 -14.60
C GLU A 189 6.99 9.96 -13.68
N ASN A 190 7.92 10.89 -13.52
CA ASN A 190 7.72 12.10 -12.71
C ASN A 190 7.21 11.83 -11.28
N GLY A 191 7.60 10.71 -10.68
CA GLY A 191 7.17 10.31 -9.34
C GLY A 191 5.85 9.58 -9.26
N GLU A 192 5.14 9.42 -10.38
CA GLU A 192 3.85 8.77 -10.45
C GLU A 192 3.95 7.38 -11.08
N LEU A 193 3.10 6.48 -10.61
CA LEU A 193 2.88 5.18 -11.23
C LEU A 193 1.93 5.36 -12.42
N VAL A 194 2.47 5.37 -13.63
CA VAL A 194 1.69 5.65 -14.84
C VAL A 194 1.08 4.40 -15.47
N ASP A 195 1.67 3.22 -15.21
CA ASP A 195 1.19 1.95 -15.74
C ASP A 195 1.64 0.78 -14.86
N LEU A 196 0.85 -0.30 -14.82
CA LEU A 196 1.18 -1.50 -14.07
C LEU A 196 0.53 -2.75 -14.64
N THR A 197 1.18 -3.90 -14.43
CA THR A 197 0.61 -5.22 -14.70
C THR A 197 1.22 -6.27 -13.77
N ALA A 198 0.64 -7.47 -13.76
CA ALA A 198 1.15 -8.61 -13.01
C ALA A 198 0.91 -9.92 -13.77
N VAL A 199 1.81 -10.89 -13.57
CA VAL A 199 1.75 -12.21 -14.21
C VAL A 199 2.03 -13.34 -13.23
N ASP A 200 1.45 -14.52 -13.48
CA ASP A 200 1.68 -15.76 -12.72
C ASP A 200 3.06 -16.38 -13.06
N ILE A 201 4.13 -15.64 -12.80
CA ILE A 201 5.52 -16.09 -12.97
C ILE A 201 6.30 -15.75 -11.70
N GLY A 202 6.88 -16.75 -11.05
CA GLY A 202 7.68 -16.54 -9.84
C GLY A 202 8.62 -17.71 -9.57
N ALA A 203 9.55 -17.52 -8.65
CA ALA A 203 10.61 -18.48 -8.36
C ALA A 203 10.10 -19.83 -7.80
N ARG A 204 8.95 -19.82 -7.10
CA ARG A 204 8.41 -20.98 -6.37
C ARG A 204 7.16 -21.58 -6.99
N ILE A 205 6.88 -21.28 -8.26
CA ILE A 205 5.82 -21.98 -9.00
C ILE A 205 6.16 -23.47 -9.21
N VAL A 206 7.46 -23.81 -9.11
CA VAL A 206 7.98 -25.17 -8.91
C VAL A 206 9.03 -25.13 -7.82
N ALA A 207 8.99 -26.10 -6.88
CA ALA A 207 10.01 -26.24 -5.86
C ALA A 207 10.44 -27.70 -5.72
N PHE A 208 11.68 -27.89 -5.25
CA PHE A 208 12.38 -29.17 -5.18
C PHE A 208 12.84 -29.48 -3.76
N ASP A 209 12.89 -30.74 -3.42
CA ASP A 209 13.57 -31.21 -2.20
C ASP A 209 15.11 -31.30 -2.40
N ALA A 210 15.81 -31.70 -1.34
CA ALA A 210 17.26 -31.85 -1.36
C ALA A 210 17.76 -32.94 -2.36
N GLN A 211 16.85 -33.80 -2.83
CA GLN A 211 17.13 -34.84 -3.84
C GLN A 211 16.74 -34.40 -5.26
N GLY A 212 16.30 -33.15 -5.43
CA GLY A 212 15.88 -32.61 -6.71
C GLY A 212 14.48 -33.08 -7.17
N ARG A 213 13.66 -33.64 -6.27
CA ARG A 213 12.31 -34.06 -6.60
C ARG A 213 11.35 -32.91 -6.46
N VAL A 214 10.41 -32.78 -7.38
CA VAL A 214 9.35 -31.77 -7.35
C VAL A 214 8.45 -32.00 -6.14
N VAL A 215 8.46 -31.06 -5.19
CA VAL A 215 7.63 -31.09 -3.97
C VAL A 215 6.49 -30.08 -4.01
N ARG A 216 6.61 -29.07 -4.88
CA ARG A 216 5.58 -28.08 -5.11
C ARG A 216 5.45 -27.79 -6.60
N MET A 217 4.23 -27.63 -7.08
CA MET A 217 3.91 -27.33 -8.46
C MET A 217 2.61 -26.54 -8.52
N GLU A 218 2.71 -25.30 -8.94
CA GLU A 218 1.56 -24.43 -9.22
C GLU A 218 1.09 -24.62 -10.67
N GLU A 219 -0.10 -24.15 -11.00
CA GLU A 219 -0.67 -24.27 -12.35
C GLU A 219 0.21 -23.58 -13.41
N ALA A 220 0.77 -22.41 -13.09
CA ALA A 220 1.71 -21.71 -13.96
C ALA A 220 2.97 -22.55 -14.21
N GLY A 221 3.52 -23.22 -13.19
CA GLY A 221 4.66 -24.13 -13.34
C GLY A 221 4.37 -25.28 -14.31
N ARG A 222 3.16 -25.84 -14.26
CA ARG A 222 2.70 -26.87 -15.19
C ARG A 222 2.58 -26.34 -16.62
N LYS A 223 2.06 -25.11 -16.80
CA LYS A 223 1.99 -24.46 -18.12
C LYS A 223 3.39 -24.31 -18.75
N PHE A 224 4.37 -23.79 -18.00
CA PHE A 224 5.74 -23.65 -18.49
C PHE A 224 6.42 -24.99 -18.82
N ALA A 225 6.20 -26.01 -17.98
CA ALA A 225 6.70 -27.35 -18.28
C ALA A 225 6.13 -27.88 -19.60
N ASN A 226 4.83 -27.74 -19.82
CA ASN A 226 4.16 -28.15 -21.05
C ASN A 226 4.67 -27.38 -22.28
N GLU A 227 4.92 -26.06 -22.17
CA GLU A 227 5.51 -25.27 -23.26
C GLU A 227 6.87 -25.80 -23.73
N VAL A 228 7.66 -26.37 -22.82
CA VAL A 228 8.96 -26.94 -23.17
C VAL A 228 8.93 -28.47 -23.35
N GLY A 229 7.73 -29.05 -23.40
CA GLY A 229 7.53 -30.49 -23.68
C GLY A 229 7.80 -31.41 -22.49
N VAL A 230 7.73 -30.87 -21.26
CA VAL A 230 7.94 -31.62 -20.02
C VAL A 230 6.60 -31.90 -19.34
N ASN A 231 6.28 -33.16 -19.05
CA ASN A 231 5.12 -33.54 -18.25
C ASN A 231 5.53 -33.51 -16.76
N LEU A 232 5.26 -32.38 -16.10
CA LEU A 232 5.65 -32.14 -14.71
C LEU A 232 4.73 -32.85 -13.73
N GLN A 233 5.31 -33.63 -12.79
CA GLN A 233 4.59 -34.37 -11.75
C GLN A 233 5.26 -34.22 -10.38
N LEU A 234 4.46 -34.25 -9.31
CA LEU A 234 5.00 -34.31 -7.94
C LEU A 234 5.82 -35.58 -7.73
N GLY A 235 6.96 -35.47 -7.05
CA GLY A 235 7.90 -36.54 -6.80
C GLY A 235 8.87 -36.87 -7.96
N GLN A 236 8.67 -36.27 -9.13
CA GLN A 236 9.55 -36.41 -10.29
C GLN A 236 10.88 -35.67 -10.08
N VAL A 237 11.95 -36.23 -10.54
CA VAL A 237 13.24 -35.56 -10.68
C VAL A 237 13.34 -34.97 -12.08
N LEU A 238 13.54 -33.65 -12.18
CA LEU A 238 13.77 -32.98 -13.47
C LEU A 238 15.26 -32.88 -13.78
N GLY A 239 15.59 -33.10 -15.04
CA GLY A 239 16.96 -32.86 -15.53
C GLY A 239 17.27 -31.33 -15.52
N PRO A 240 18.56 -30.98 -15.28
CA PRO A 240 18.96 -29.55 -15.28
C PRO A 240 18.65 -28.83 -16.60
N GLU A 241 18.68 -29.54 -17.72
CA GLU A 241 18.36 -29.00 -19.04
C GLU A 241 16.88 -28.63 -19.16
N ASP A 242 15.98 -29.49 -18.66
CA ASP A 242 14.53 -29.21 -18.65
C ASP A 242 14.19 -28.02 -17.77
N VAL A 243 14.78 -27.97 -16.56
CA VAL A 243 14.63 -26.82 -15.65
C VAL A 243 15.16 -25.55 -16.31
N GLY A 244 16.33 -25.63 -16.99
CA GLY A 244 16.90 -24.48 -17.71
C GLY A 244 15.98 -23.98 -18.81
N ARG A 245 15.39 -24.87 -19.62
CA ARG A 245 14.44 -24.49 -20.69
C ARG A 245 13.18 -23.82 -20.13
N MET A 246 12.63 -24.35 -19.03
CA MET A 246 11.49 -23.76 -18.34
C MET A 246 11.82 -22.33 -17.88
N VAL A 247 12.95 -22.15 -17.22
CA VAL A 247 13.37 -20.86 -16.66
C VAL A 247 13.64 -19.83 -17.76
N GLU A 248 14.28 -20.22 -18.87
CA GLU A 248 14.46 -19.33 -20.02
C GLU A 248 13.11 -18.89 -20.57
N ARG A 249 12.15 -19.81 -20.66
CA ARG A 249 10.80 -19.49 -21.13
C ARG A 249 10.06 -18.55 -20.18
N MET A 250 10.20 -18.75 -18.86
CA MET A 250 9.64 -17.83 -17.86
C MET A 250 10.21 -16.42 -18.02
N ALA A 251 11.53 -16.30 -18.16
CA ALA A 251 12.18 -15.02 -18.38
C ALA A 251 11.73 -14.36 -19.69
N GLU A 252 11.59 -15.10 -20.78
CA GLU A 252 11.03 -14.60 -22.04
C GLU A 252 9.65 -14.00 -21.84
N ARG A 253 8.74 -14.71 -21.19
CA ARG A 253 7.38 -14.26 -20.93
C ARG A 253 7.30 -12.98 -20.07
N ILE A 254 8.19 -12.84 -19.07
CA ILE A 254 8.30 -11.60 -18.28
C ILE A 254 8.60 -10.40 -19.21
N PHE A 255 9.58 -10.54 -20.10
CA PHE A 255 9.99 -9.46 -20.99
C PHE A 255 9.00 -9.25 -22.16
N ASP A 256 8.30 -10.28 -22.62
CA ASP A 256 7.19 -10.14 -23.58
C ASP A 256 6.08 -9.26 -22.98
N VAL A 257 5.69 -9.50 -21.74
CA VAL A 257 4.68 -8.71 -21.03
C VAL A 257 5.19 -7.30 -20.71
N ALA A 258 6.47 -7.16 -20.34
CA ALA A 258 7.07 -5.86 -20.04
C ALA A 258 7.19 -4.95 -21.30
N GLY A 259 7.30 -5.54 -22.49
CA GLY A 259 7.51 -4.83 -23.75
C GLY A 259 6.33 -4.80 -24.70
N SER A 260 5.17 -5.38 -24.36
CA SER A 260 4.03 -5.51 -25.27
C SER A 260 2.71 -5.10 -24.63
N ALA A 261 1.96 -4.23 -25.32
CA ALA A 261 0.57 -3.91 -24.99
C ALA A 261 -0.43 -5.01 -25.43
N THR A 262 0.00 -5.88 -26.33
CA THR A 262 -0.78 -7.00 -26.86
C THR A 262 0.03 -8.29 -26.78
N PRO A 263 0.19 -8.85 -25.57
CA PRO A 263 0.88 -10.12 -25.40
C PRO A 263 0.16 -11.24 -26.14
N ASP A 264 0.88 -12.29 -26.52
CA ASP A 264 0.29 -13.46 -27.16
C ASP A 264 -0.68 -14.21 -26.22
N ASP A 265 -1.47 -15.14 -26.78
CA ASP A 265 -2.52 -15.87 -26.03
C ASP A 265 -1.97 -16.59 -24.79
N ILE A 266 -0.73 -17.07 -24.83
CA ILE A 266 -0.12 -17.76 -23.70
C ILE A 266 0.26 -16.76 -22.61
N SER A 267 0.95 -15.67 -22.97
CA SER A 267 1.28 -14.59 -22.03
C SER A 267 0.02 -13.95 -21.47
N GLN A 268 -1.01 -13.77 -22.29
CA GLN A 268 -2.31 -13.28 -21.84
C GLN A 268 -2.97 -14.22 -20.82
N SER A 269 -2.84 -15.53 -20.98
CA SER A 269 -3.35 -16.52 -20.01
C SER A 269 -2.63 -16.52 -18.65
N LEU A 270 -1.49 -15.85 -18.55
CA LEU A 270 -0.71 -15.68 -17.33
C LEU A 270 -0.98 -14.34 -16.65
N LEU A 271 -1.59 -13.38 -17.35
CA LEU A 271 -1.89 -12.06 -16.81
C LEU A 271 -2.87 -12.15 -15.63
N ARG A 272 -2.59 -11.34 -14.63
CA ARG A 272 -3.42 -11.15 -13.44
C ARG A 272 -4.08 -9.79 -13.41
N LEU A 273 -3.53 -8.85 -14.15
CA LEU A 273 -4.02 -7.50 -14.38
C LEU A 273 -4.05 -7.23 -15.88
N GLU A 274 -4.67 -6.12 -16.28
CA GLU A 274 -4.67 -5.69 -17.67
C GLU A 274 -3.23 -5.56 -18.21
N PRO A 275 -2.98 -5.81 -19.49
CA PRO A 275 -1.67 -5.57 -20.09
C PRO A 275 -1.23 -4.12 -19.93
N LEU A 276 0.08 -3.85 -19.98
CA LEU A 276 0.60 -2.49 -20.03
C LEU A 276 0.03 -1.77 -21.27
N ARG A 277 -0.40 -0.52 -21.06
CA ARG A 277 -0.97 0.31 -22.14
C ARG A 277 0.10 0.90 -23.06
N SER A 278 1.31 1.06 -22.55
CA SER A 278 2.43 1.67 -23.25
C SER A 278 3.56 0.67 -23.44
N THR A 279 4.03 0.54 -24.68
CA THR A 279 5.20 -0.26 -25.06
C THR A 279 6.49 0.55 -25.11
N ALA A 280 6.45 1.82 -24.70
CA ALA A 280 7.64 2.65 -24.66
C ALA A 280 8.68 2.03 -23.73
N LYS A 281 9.87 1.81 -24.27
CA LYS A 281 10.99 1.22 -23.53
C LYS A 281 11.37 2.12 -22.36
N PRO A 282 11.59 1.57 -21.16
CA PRO A 282 12.07 2.36 -20.03
C PRO A 282 13.53 2.81 -20.24
N ASP A 283 13.90 3.94 -19.67
CA ASP A 283 15.30 4.39 -19.61
C ASP A 283 16.08 3.59 -18.58
N VAL A 284 15.40 3.28 -17.46
CA VAL A 284 15.97 2.58 -16.31
C VAL A 284 15.10 1.38 -15.95
N LEU A 285 15.76 0.26 -15.64
CA LEU A 285 15.16 -0.96 -15.15
C LEU A 285 15.69 -1.28 -13.75
N THR A 286 14.79 -1.61 -12.82
CA THR A 286 15.14 -2.13 -11.50
C THR A 286 14.41 -3.44 -11.24
N PHE A 287 15.01 -4.30 -10.42
CA PHE A 287 14.38 -5.52 -9.93
C PHE A 287 14.16 -5.42 -8.43
N SER A 288 12.99 -5.83 -7.95
CA SER A 288 12.68 -6.04 -6.53
C SER A 288 12.05 -7.42 -6.30
N GLY A 289 11.63 -7.71 -5.08
CA GLY A 289 11.18 -9.04 -4.69
C GLY A 289 12.33 -10.01 -4.40
N GLY A 290 12.00 -11.23 -3.96
CA GLY A 290 13.01 -12.21 -3.53
C GLY A 290 14.02 -12.60 -4.59
N VAL A 291 13.63 -12.65 -5.88
CA VAL A 291 14.53 -12.99 -6.98
C VAL A 291 15.58 -11.89 -7.22
N SER A 292 15.27 -10.63 -6.88
CA SER A 292 16.22 -9.54 -7.04
C SER A 292 17.49 -9.71 -6.20
N GLU A 293 17.40 -10.39 -5.07
CA GLU A 293 18.58 -10.65 -4.22
C GLU A 293 19.63 -11.48 -4.95
N TYR A 294 19.19 -12.42 -5.81
CA TYR A 294 20.09 -13.16 -6.70
C TYR A 294 20.55 -12.33 -7.90
N VAL A 295 19.69 -11.49 -8.48
CA VAL A 295 20.06 -10.62 -9.63
C VAL A 295 21.23 -9.72 -9.25
N TYR A 296 21.22 -9.20 -8.02
CA TYR A 296 22.27 -8.30 -7.51
C TYR A 296 23.35 -8.99 -6.66
N GLY A 297 23.29 -10.34 -6.55
CA GLY A 297 24.32 -11.15 -5.87
C GLY A 297 24.35 -10.97 -4.35
N ARG A 298 23.21 -10.63 -3.74
CA ARG A 298 23.07 -10.43 -2.30
C ARG A 298 22.71 -11.72 -1.54
N GLU A 299 22.10 -12.71 -2.22
CA GLU A 299 21.69 -13.97 -1.64
C GLU A 299 22.56 -15.13 -2.18
N PRO A 300 23.40 -15.76 -1.34
CA PRO A 300 24.25 -16.89 -1.77
C PRO A 300 23.54 -18.26 -1.66
N HIS A 301 22.43 -18.38 -0.93
CA HIS A 301 21.79 -19.66 -0.63
C HIS A 301 20.68 -19.98 -1.63
N ALA A 302 20.54 -21.25 -1.97
CA ALA A 302 19.43 -21.74 -2.77
C ALA A 302 18.34 -22.36 -1.86
N TYR A 303 17.09 -22.04 -2.12
CA TYR A 303 15.94 -22.48 -1.31
C TYR A 303 15.12 -23.61 -1.95
N GLY A 304 15.78 -24.40 -2.85
CA GLY A 304 15.12 -25.49 -3.54
C GLY A 304 14.02 -25.03 -4.51
N ASP A 305 14.21 -23.88 -5.15
CA ASP A 305 13.29 -23.31 -6.14
C ASP A 305 14.05 -22.81 -7.38
N LEU A 306 13.33 -22.14 -8.27
CA LEU A 306 13.88 -21.63 -9.53
C LEU A 306 14.60 -20.28 -9.38
N GLY A 307 14.64 -19.66 -8.18
CA GLY A 307 15.12 -18.30 -7.94
C GLY A 307 16.49 -17.98 -8.52
N PRO A 308 17.57 -18.75 -8.21
CA PRO A 308 18.90 -18.48 -8.75
C PRO A 308 18.97 -18.57 -10.27
N LEU A 309 18.27 -19.53 -10.87
CA LEU A 309 18.26 -19.73 -12.32
C LEU A 309 17.44 -18.64 -13.01
N LEU A 310 16.28 -18.30 -12.45
CA LEU A 310 15.41 -17.25 -12.97
C LEU A 310 16.11 -15.88 -12.91
N ALA A 311 16.81 -15.59 -11.81
CA ALA A 311 17.60 -14.37 -11.68
C ALA A 311 18.67 -14.25 -12.76
N ALA A 312 19.40 -15.34 -13.03
CA ALA A 312 20.39 -15.36 -14.09
C ALA A 312 19.77 -15.13 -15.49
N ALA A 313 18.62 -15.75 -15.76
CA ALA A 313 17.92 -15.61 -17.03
C ALA A 313 17.36 -14.18 -17.23
N VAL A 314 16.69 -13.63 -16.23
CA VAL A 314 16.13 -12.26 -16.32
C VAL A 314 17.22 -11.20 -16.42
N LYS A 315 18.37 -11.39 -15.75
CA LYS A 315 19.51 -10.49 -15.88
C LYS A 315 20.05 -10.44 -17.30
N ARG A 316 20.28 -11.62 -17.92
CA ARG A 316 20.73 -11.69 -19.32
C ARG A 316 19.71 -11.03 -20.27
N LYS A 317 18.43 -11.27 -20.06
CA LYS A 317 17.36 -10.65 -20.88
C LYS A 317 17.30 -9.13 -20.69
N ALA A 318 17.45 -8.63 -19.46
CA ALA A 318 17.51 -7.20 -19.16
C ALA A 318 18.68 -6.51 -19.88
N GLU A 319 19.87 -7.09 -19.79
CA GLU A 319 21.07 -6.59 -20.47
C GLU A 319 20.89 -6.58 -22.00
N ALA A 320 20.28 -7.62 -22.58
CA ALA A 320 19.99 -7.70 -24.00
C ALA A 320 18.88 -6.72 -24.44
N TRP A 321 17.92 -6.44 -23.57
CA TRP A 321 16.84 -5.47 -23.84
C TRP A 321 17.37 -4.04 -23.88
N GLY A 322 18.38 -3.71 -23.04
CA GLY A 322 19.22 -2.52 -23.15
C GLY A 322 18.79 -1.28 -22.35
N PRO A 323 17.70 -1.25 -21.52
CA PRO A 323 17.56 -0.22 -20.49
C PRO A 323 18.72 -0.29 -19.50
N ARG A 324 19.06 0.85 -18.88
CA ARG A 324 20.09 0.87 -17.85
C ARG A 324 19.60 0.09 -16.63
N LEU A 325 20.31 -0.99 -16.27
CA LEU A 325 20.00 -1.77 -15.08
C LEU A 325 20.58 -1.08 -13.84
N GLU A 326 19.72 -0.71 -12.90
CA GLU A 326 20.08 -0.01 -11.67
C GLU A 326 19.68 -0.81 -10.44
N VAL A 327 20.41 -0.59 -9.35
CA VAL A 327 20.10 -1.19 -8.06
C VAL A 327 18.94 -0.42 -7.42
N PRO A 328 17.88 -1.11 -6.94
CA PRO A 328 16.79 -0.45 -6.23
C PRO A 328 17.23 0.01 -4.84
N ASP A 329 16.53 0.98 -4.28
CA ASP A 329 16.75 1.43 -2.90
C ASP A 329 16.46 0.29 -1.91
N GLN A 330 15.44 -0.55 -2.21
CA GLN A 330 15.09 -1.76 -1.47
C GLN A 330 14.77 -2.93 -2.42
N GLY A 331 15.24 -4.14 -2.06
CA GLY A 331 15.03 -5.38 -2.81
C GLY A 331 13.81 -6.17 -2.33
N ILE A 332 14.04 -7.28 -1.62
CA ILE A 332 13.00 -8.18 -1.11
C ILE A 332 11.99 -7.49 -0.20
N ARG A 333 12.37 -6.40 0.48
CA ARG A 333 11.53 -5.65 1.42
C ARG A 333 10.80 -4.45 0.80
N ALA A 334 10.84 -4.30 -0.52
CA ALA A 334 10.23 -3.16 -1.21
C ALA A 334 8.75 -2.99 -0.83
N THR A 335 7.98 -4.08 -0.76
CA THR A 335 6.55 -4.04 -0.41
C THR A 335 6.28 -3.62 1.04
N VAL A 336 7.18 -3.95 1.98
CA VAL A 336 7.02 -3.66 3.43
C VAL A 336 7.45 -2.27 3.81
N ILE A 337 8.37 -1.69 3.09
CA ILE A 337 9.02 -0.43 3.47
C ILE A 337 8.10 0.79 3.37
N GLY A 338 6.91 0.62 2.85
CA GLY A 338 5.86 1.61 2.97
C GLY A 338 5.18 1.70 4.34
N ALA A 339 5.60 0.91 5.32
CA ALA A 339 4.86 0.76 6.56
C ALA A 339 4.88 2.00 7.46
N SER A 340 3.70 2.52 7.67
CA SER A 340 3.24 3.35 8.79
C SER A 340 3.98 4.68 9.09
N GLN A 341 3.55 5.72 8.41
CA GLN A 341 3.67 7.08 8.92
C GLN A 341 2.37 7.48 9.62
N TYR A 342 2.47 8.17 10.75
CA TYR A 342 1.35 8.86 11.35
C TYR A 342 1.45 10.36 11.09
N THR A 343 0.36 10.94 10.64
CA THR A 343 0.09 12.37 10.82
C THR A 343 -1.29 12.50 11.45
N VAL A 344 -1.47 13.47 12.32
CA VAL A 344 -2.79 13.85 12.82
C VAL A 344 -3.09 15.23 12.31
N GLN A 345 -4.26 15.38 11.69
CA GLN A 345 -4.82 16.65 11.27
C GLN A 345 -6.19 16.82 11.89
N VAL A 346 -6.63 18.04 12.04
CA VAL A 346 -8.02 18.35 12.42
C VAL A 346 -8.66 18.97 11.21
N SER A 347 -9.87 18.52 10.85
CA SER A 347 -10.62 19.07 9.73
C SER A 347 -10.86 20.57 9.90
N GLY A 348 -11.10 21.28 8.79
CA GLY A 348 -11.67 22.61 8.81
C GLY A 348 -13.04 22.66 9.50
N SER A 349 -13.65 23.83 9.50
CA SER A 349 -14.97 24.06 10.11
C SER A 349 -16.14 23.86 9.16
N THR A 350 -15.90 23.72 7.87
CA THR A 350 -16.92 23.58 6.82
C THR A 350 -17.12 22.13 6.42
N ILE A 351 -17.55 21.31 7.38
CA ILE A 351 -17.78 19.89 7.16
C ILE A 351 -19.27 19.57 7.05
N TYR A 352 -19.57 18.43 6.42
CA TYR A 352 -20.93 17.87 6.36
C TYR A 352 -20.89 16.39 6.76
N VAL A 353 -21.76 16.00 7.69
CA VAL A 353 -21.85 14.62 8.20
C VAL A 353 -23.33 14.26 8.36
N GLU A 354 -23.83 13.35 7.54
CA GLU A 354 -25.22 12.87 7.66
C GLU A 354 -25.30 11.37 7.33
N PRO A 355 -25.79 10.54 8.23
CA PRO A 355 -26.11 10.83 9.63
C PRO A 355 -24.86 10.85 10.53
N SER A 356 -24.88 11.63 11.59
CA SER A 356 -23.72 11.83 12.49
C SER A 356 -23.23 10.54 13.19
N HIS A 357 -24.10 9.56 13.36
CA HIS A 357 -23.77 8.29 14.02
C HIS A 357 -22.87 7.36 13.20
N ILE A 358 -22.51 7.70 11.95
CA ILE A 358 -21.52 6.93 11.18
C ILE A 358 -20.10 7.08 11.76
N LEU A 359 -19.84 8.12 12.54
CA LEU A 359 -18.56 8.32 13.21
C LEU A 359 -18.51 7.58 14.56
N PRO A 360 -17.34 7.09 14.97
CA PRO A 360 -16.03 7.18 14.30
C PRO A 360 -15.85 6.11 13.20
N LEU A 361 -15.09 6.45 12.15
CA LEU A 361 -14.66 5.54 11.10
C LEU A 361 -13.19 5.16 11.31
N ARG A 362 -12.81 3.91 11.02
CA ARG A 362 -11.44 3.44 11.21
C ARG A 362 -10.92 2.71 10.00
N ASN A 363 -9.61 2.85 9.80
CA ASN A 363 -8.85 2.11 8.79
C ASN A 363 -9.43 2.25 7.36
N VAL A 364 -9.83 3.48 7.02
CA VAL A 364 -10.43 3.80 5.72
C VAL A 364 -9.31 4.07 4.71
N PRO A 365 -9.19 3.27 3.62
CA PRO A 365 -8.22 3.54 2.56
C PRO A 365 -8.58 4.81 1.80
N VAL A 366 -7.56 5.52 1.33
CA VAL A 366 -7.68 6.76 0.58
C VAL A 366 -7.31 6.53 -0.89
N ILE A 367 -8.16 6.99 -1.79
CA ILE A 367 -7.82 7.20 -3.19
C ILE A 367 -7.63 8.70 -3.45
N ALA A 368 -6.58 9.05 -4.20
CA ALA A 368 -6.25 10.44 -4.54
C ALA A 368 -6.01 10.56 -6.06
N PRO A 369 -7.06 10.42 -6.90
CA PRO A 369 -6.93 10.53 -8.33
C PRO A 369 -6.57 11.95 -8.76
N GLN A 370 -5.75 12.08 -9.80
CA GLN A 370 -5.48 13.36 -10.44
C GLN A 370 -6.73 13.83 -11.19
N LEU A 371 -7.41 14.82 -10.63
CA LEU A 371 -8.63 15.39 -11.20
C LEU A 371 -8.35 16.80 -11.72
N ASN A 372 -8.74 17.08 -12.95
CA ASN A 372 -8.66 18.43 -13.51
C ASN A 372 -9.86 19.28 -13.03
N LEU A 373 -9.77 19.77 -11.80
CA LEU A 373 -10.81 20.62 -11.19
C LEU A 373 -10.56 22.12 -11.39
N ALA A 374 -9.61 22.53 -12.24
CA ALA A 374 -9.37 23.94 -12.58
C ALA A 374 -10.22 24.42 -13.78
N ALA A 375 -10.74 23.49 -14.59
CA ALA A 375 -11.53 23.83 -15.77
C ALA A 375 -12.83 24.55 -15.39
N GLU A 376 -13.31 25.46 -16.25
CA GLU A 376 -14.59 26.14 -16.07
C GLU A 376 -15.77 25.16 -16.17
N GLU A 377 -15.70 24.22 -17.11
CA GLU A 377 -16.63 23.11 -17.26
C GLU A 377 -15.94 21.81 -16.87
N LEU A 378 -16.55 21.05 -15.98
CA LEU A 378 -16.04 19.77 -15.51
C LEU A 378 -16.66 18.62 -16.30
N ASP A 379 -15.81 17.75 -16.87
CA ASP A 379 -16.26 16.54 -17.56
C ASP A 379 -16.60 15.44 -16.55
N VAL A 380 -17.88 15.16 -16.39
CA VAL A 380 -18.41 14.15 -15.47
C VAL A 380 -17.87 12.76 -15.79
N ALA A 381 -17.78 12.40 -17.07
CA ALA A 381 -17.35 11.07 -17.46
C ALA A 381 -15.85 10.86 -17.25
N GLU A 382 -15.03 11.86 -17.55
CA GLU A 382 -13.58 11.84 -17.33
C GLU A 382 -13.24 11.73 -15.84
N ILE A 383 -13.85 12.56 -14.99
CA ILE A 383 -13.64 12.53 -13.54
C ILE A 383 -14.06 11.17 -12.96
N ALA A 384 -15.23 10.66 -13.33
CA ALA A 384 -15.71 9.35 -12.88
C ALA A 384 -14.77 8.21 -13.31
N ASP A 385 -14.19 8.29 -14.50
CA ASP A 385 -13.24 7.29 -14.97
C ASP A 385 -11.90 7.35 -14.22
N HIS A 386 -11.40 8.54 -13.90
CA HIS A 386 -10.23 8.71 -13.03
C HIS A 386 -10.45 8.09 -11.64
N ILE A 387 -11.62 8.30 -11.03
CA ILE A 387 -11.98 7.68 -9.75
C ILE A 387 -12.02 6.16 -9.86
N ARG A 388 -12.68 5.60 -10.88
CA ARG A 388 -12.72 4.14 -11.10
C ARG A 388 -11.34 3.53 -11.32
N ARG A 389 -10.44 4.22 -12.05
CA ARG A 389 -9.06 3.77 -12.24
C ARG A 389 -8.29 3.77 -10.90
N ALA A 390 -8.47 4.78 -10.06
CA ALA A 390 -7.85 4.82 -8.74
C ALA A 390 -8.36 3.68 -7.85
N LEU A 391 -9.66 3.38 -7.86
CA LEU A 391 -10.23 2.24 -7.14
C LEU A 391 -9.63 0.91 -7.61
N ARG A 392 -9.47 0.70 -8.93
CA ARG A 392 -8.85 -0.51 -9.49
C ARG A 392 -7.38 -0.62 -9.11
N ARG A 393 -6.62 0.48 -9.16
CA ARG A 393 -5.19 0.50 -8.82
C ARG A 393 -4.91 0.06 -7.38
N LEU A 394 -5.86 0.28 -6.47
CA LEU A 394 -5.75 -0.10 -5.06
C LEU A 394 -6.59 -1.34 -4.70
N ASP A 395 -7.11 -2.08 -5.70
CA ASP A 395 -7.96 -3.26 -5.52
C ASP A 395 -9.25 -3.00 -4.71
N LEU A 396 -9.77 -1.77 -4.79
CA LEU A 396 -10.96 -1.30 -4.07
C LEU A 396 -12.23 -1.26 -4.94
N HIS A 397 -12.12 -1.67 -6.20
CA HIS A 397 -13.17 -1.50 -7.22
C HIS A 397 -14.41 -2.37 -7.00
N GLU A 398 -14.31 -3.44 -6.20
CA GLU A 398 -15.45 -4.28 -5.84
C GLU A 398 -16.33 -3.65 -4.74
N GLY A 399 -15.82 -2.62 -4.05
CA GLY A 399 -16.59 -1.84 -3.08
C GLY A 399 -16.86 -2.57 -1.76
N HIS A 400 -16.04 -3.54 -1.36
CA HIS A 400 -16.26 -4.33 -0.14
C HIS A 400 -16.04 -3.57 1.17
N GLN A 401 -15.52 -2.36 1.10
CA GLN A 401 -15.27 -1.50 2.27
C GLN A 401 -15.47 -0.02 1.93
N ALA A 402 -15.63 0.81 2.97
CA ALA A 402 -15.64 2.25 2.82
C ALA A 402 -14.30 2.76 2.26
N VAL A 403 -14.33 3.74 1.37
CA VAL A 403 -13.16 4.35 0.73
C VAL A 403 -13.30 5.86 0.78
N ALA A 404 -12.24 6.57 1.18
CA ALA A 404 -12.20 8.03 1.16
C ALA A 404 -11.63 8.52 -0.18
N LEU A 405 -12.36 9.38 -0.86
CA LEU A 405 -11.90 10.10 -2.05
C LEU A 405 -11.27 11.42 -1.62
N CYS A 406 -9.95 11.55 -1.83
CA CYS A 406 -9.26 12.81 -1.67
C CYS A 406 -9.31 13.63 -2.97
N TYR A 407 -9.60 14.92 -2.85
CA TYR A 407 -9.64 15.83 -4.00
C TYR A 407 -9.05 17.20 -3.63
N ARG A 408 -8.53 17.87 -4.65
CA ARG A 408 -8.04 19.26 -4.53
C ARG A 408 -8.92 20.15 -5.39
N TRP A 409 -9.80 20.92 -4.74
CA TRP A 409 -10.65 21.88 -5.45
C TRP A 409 -9.83 23.07 -5.93
N GLN A 410 -10.07 23.48 -7.17
CA GLN A 410 -9.44 24.65 -7.77
C GLN A 410 -10.50 25.52 -8.48
N GLY A 411 -10.34 26.83 -8.39
CA GLY A 411 -11.27 27.80 -8.95
C GLY A 411 -12.57 27.97 -8.14
N SER A 412 -13.55 28.67 -8.71
CA SER A 412 -14.78 29.03 -8.02
C SER A 412 -15.70 27.83 -7.79
N ALA A 413 -16.31 27.73 -6.61
CA ALA A 413 -17.30 26.70 -6.29
C ALA A 413 -18.71 27.14 -6.77
N THR A 414 -18.90 27.27 -8.09
CA THR A 414 -20.21 27.58 -8.66
C THR A 414 -21.13 26.35 -8.60
N PHE A 415 -22.46 26.59 -8.55
CA PHE A 415 -23.44 25.51 -8.52
C PHE A 415 -23.23 24.48 -9.64
N HIS A 416 -23.03 24.94 -10.87
CA HIS A 416 -22.83 24.08 -12.02
C HIS A 416 -21.59 23.16 -11.90
N ARG A 417 -20.47 23.70 -11.39
CA ARG A 417 -19.25 22.92 -11.17
C ARG A 417 -19.39 21.96 -9.99
N LEU A 418 -20.06 22.38 -8.92
CA LEU A 418 -20.36 21.49 -7.78
C LEU A 418 -21.26 20.33 -8.24
N ASP A 419 -22.32 20.61 -9.00
CA ASP A 419 -23.22 19.59 -9.54
C ASP A 419 -22.48 18.58 -10.43
N ALA A 420 -21.67 19.06 -11.38
CA ALA A 420 -20.88 18.19 -12.25
C ALA A 420 -19.90 17.32 -11.46
N PHE A 421 -19.19 17.89 -10.48
CA PHE A 421 -18.28 17.14 -9.61
C PHE A 421 -19.01 16.09 -8.78
N CYS A 422 -20.09 16.46 -8.10
CA CYS A 422 -20.84 15.53 -7.25
C CYS A 422 -21.45 14.37 -8.05
N ARG A 423 -21.96 14.63 -9.27
CA ARG A 423 -22.42 13.57 -10.19
C ARG A 423 -21.28 12.64 -10.61
N ALA A 424 -20.12 13.21 -10.93
CA ALA A 424 -18.94 12.43 -11.32
C ALA A 424 -18.47 11.54 -10.18
N VAL A 425 -18.45 12.05 -8.95
CA VAL A 425 -18.11 11.31 -7.75
C VAL A 425 -19.11 10.17 -7.50
N ALA A 426 -20.42 10.45 -7.52
CA ALA A 426 -21.46 9.43 -7.35
C ALA A 426 -21.34 8.31 -8.40
N LEU A 427 -21.04 8.67 -9.65
CA LEU A 427 -20.83 7.73 -10.74
C LEU A 427 -19.52 6.93 -10.58
N GLY A 428 -18.43 7.60 -10.18
CA GLY A 428 -17.11 6.98 -9.99
C GLY A 428 -17.05 6.04 -8.80
N MET A 429 -17.72 6.39 -7.70
CA MET A 429 -17.80 5.62 -6.44
C MET A 429 -18.97 4.62 -6.41
N SER A 430 -19.68 4.43 -7.51
CA SER A 430 -20.92 3.64 -7.56
C SER A 430 -20.78 2.23 -6.99
N SER A 431 -19.66 1.54 -7.20
CA SER A 431 -19.44 0.20 -6.63
C SER A 431 -19.40 0.19 -5.10
N VAL A 432 -18.80 1.22 -4.50
CA VAL A 432 -18.72 1.38 -3.03
C VAL A 432 -20.11 1.73 -2.46
N LEU A 433 -20.81 2.66 -3.10
CA LEU A 433 -22.13 3.13 -2.66
C LEU A 433 -23.20 2.03 -2.78
N GLN A 434 -23.16 1.20 -3.83
CA GLN A 434 -24.09 0.07 -4.03
C GLN A 434 -23.95 -1.03 -2.98
N GLN A 435 -22.80 -1.15 -2.33
CA GLN A 435 -22.56 -2.05 -1.20
C GLN A 435 -23.05 -1.46 0.14
N GLY A 436 -23.61 -0.24 0.12
CA GLY A 436 -24.15 0.42 1.31
C GLY A 436 -23.12 1.18 2.15
N HIS A 437 -21.89 1.35 1.64
CA HIS A 437 -20.88 2.14 2.32
C HIS A 437 -21.14 3.66 2.17
N PRO A 438 -20.67 4.47 3.13
CA PRO A 438 -20.80 5.92 3.05
C PRO A 438 -19.98 6.53 1.91
N LEU A 439 -20.45 7.64 1.36
CA LEU A 439 -19.65 8.53 0.53
C LEU A 439 -18.74 9.35 1.43
N LEU A 440 -17.43 9.10 1.35
CA LEU A 440 -16.42 9.79 2.14
C LEU A 440 -15.59 10.69 1.24
N LEU A 441 -15.67 11.98 1.45
CA LEU A 441 -14.98 13.01 0.68
C LEU A 441 -14.03 13.79 1.59
N VAL A 442 -12.78 13.97 1.14
CA VAL A 442 -11.77 14.70 1.89
C VAL A 442 -11.12 15.72 0.96
N GLY A 443 -11.35 17.01 1.23
CA GLY A 443 -10.86 18.12 0.42
C GLY A 443 -9.70 18.87 1.06
N GLU A 444 -8.80 19.44 0.26
CA GLU A 444 -7.79 20.38 0.74
C GLU A 444 -8.35 21.82 0.86
N ALA A 445 -9.35 22.17 0.07
CA ALA A 445 -9.96 23.50 0.05
C ALA A 445 -11.24 23.55 0.90
N ASP A 446 -11.61 24.75 1.34
CA ASP A 446 -12.71 25.04 2.24
C ASP A 446 -14.08 25.00 1.51
N CYS A 447 -14.47 23.83 1.01
CA CYS A 447 -15.73 23.59 0.30
C CYS A 447 -16.41 22.26 0.67
N GLY A 448 -15.91 21.57 1.68
CA GLY A 448 -16.42 20.26 2.10
C GLY A 448 -17.92 20.29 2.45
N GLY A 449 -18.35 21.29 3.22
CA GLY A 449 -19.75 21.46 3.58
C GLY A 449 -20.68 21.65 2.37
N LEU A 450 -20.29 22.48 1.41
CA LEU A 450 -21.09 22.73 0.18
C LEU A 450 -21.23 21.46 -0.66
N ILE A 451 -20.15 20.71 -0.82
CA ILE A 451 -20.14 19.45 -1.58
C ILE A 451 -20.99 18.39 -0.88
N GLY A 452 -20.88 18.27 0.45
CA GLY A 452 -21.68 17.34 1.23
C GLY A 452 -23.18 17.61 1.14
N ILE A 453 -23.60 18.88 1.31
CA ILE A 453 -24.99 19.33 1.15
C ILE A 453 -25.48 18.99 -0.27
N HIS A 454 -24.70 19.32 -1.30
CA HIS A 454 -25.08 19.05 -2.68
C HIS A 454 -25.29 17.56 -2.95
N CYS A 455 -24.39 16.71 -2.48
CA CYS A 455 -24.52 15.25 -2.62
C CYS A 455 -25.77 14.72 -1.93
N HIS A 456 -26.08 15.19 -0.74
CA HIS A 456 -27.22 14.69 0.04
C HIS A 456 -28.55 15.30 -0.42
N GLU A 457 -28.64 16.62 -0.56
CA GLU A 457 -29.91 17.30 -0.78
C GLU A 457 -30.27 17.48 -2.27
N GLU A 458 -29.29 17.76 -3.15
CA GLU A 458 -29.56 17.97 -4.57
C GLU A 458 -29.51 16.66 -5.38
N LEU A 459 -28.53 15.80 -5.13
CA LEU A 459 -28.43 14.50 -5.81
C LEU A 459 -29.26 13.41 -5.12
N HIS A 460 -29.82 13.70 -3.93
CA HIS A 460 -30.61 12.74 -3.15
C HIS A 460 -29.95 11.39 -2.94
N LEU A 461 -28.63 11.41 -2.65
CA LEU A 461 -27.92 10.17 -2.36
C LEU A 461 -28.49 9.51 -1.10
N THR A 462 -28.83 8.23 -1.22
CA THR A 462 -29.37 7.43 -0.11
C THR A 462 -28.28 6.90 0.83
N SER A 463 -27.03 6.87 0.37
CA SER A 463 -25.87 6.50 1.19
C SER A 463 -25.55 7.62 2.19
N PRO A 464 -25.07 7.28 3.40
CA PRO A 464 -24.50 8.28 4.31
C PRO A 464 -23.43 9.13 3.63
N VAL A 465 -23.35 10.41 3.97
CA VAL A 465 -22.39 11.35 3.38
C VAL A 465 -21.53 11.96 4.48
N LEU A 466 -20.22 11.82 4.34
CA LEU A 466 -19.21 12.54 5.11
C LEU A 466 -18.32 13.32 4.14
N SER A 467 -18.34 14.63 4.23
CA SER A 467 -17.48 15.51 3.44
C SER A 467 -16.75 16.46 4.38
N ILE A 468 -15.43 16.34 4.43
CA ILE A 468 -14.54 17.12 5.30
C ILE A 468 -13.53 17.87 4.45
N ASP A 469 -13.00 18.95 4.99
CA ASP A 469 -12.02 19.81 4.33
C ASP A 469 -10.82 20.14 5.21
N GLY A 470 -9.88 20.89 4.66
CA GLY A 470 -8.65 21.27 5.36
C GLY A 470 -7.68 20.12 5.62
N ILE A 471 -7.90 18.96 5.00
CA ILE A 471 -7.06 17.76 5.17
C ILE A 471 -6.35 17.45 3.86
N ALA A 472 -5.01 17.35 3.92
CA ALA A 472 -4.19 16.93 2.80
C ALA A 472 -3.87 15.42 2.92
N LEU A 473 -4.36 14.62 1.98
CA LEU A 473 -4.12 13.19 1.90
C LEU A 473 -3.40 12.82 0.61
N LYS A 474 -2.79 11.64 0.62
CA LYS A 474 -2.11 11.06 -0.54
C LYS A 474 -2.66 9.66 -0.81
N GLU A 475 -2.40 9.18 -1.99
CA GLU A 475 -2.63 7.78 -2.30
C GLU A 475 -1.79 6.88 -1.40
N LEU A 476 -2.36 5.75 -0.99
CA LEU A 476 -1.82 4.81 0.01
C LEU A 476 -1.87 5.31 1.46
N ASP A 477 -2.55 6.41 1.74
CA ASP A 477 -2.93 6.75 3.10
C ASP A 477 -4.13 5.90 3.53
N PHE A 478 -4.17 5.63 4.83
CA PHE A 478 -5.34 5.11 5.55
C PHE A 478 -5.71 6.12 6.62
N ILE A 479 -7.00 6.35 6.83
CA ILE A 479 -7.44 7.32 7.81
C ILE A 479 -8.36 6.71 8.86
N ASP A 480 -8.19 7.19 10.10
CA ASP A 480 -9.20 7.04 11.15
C ASP A 480 -9.85 8.41 11.34
N ILE A 481 -11.17 8.47 11.24
CA ILE A 481 -11.93 9.69 11.47
C ILE A 481 -12.61 9.56 12.82
N GLY A 482 -12.25 10.43 13.76
CA GLY A 482 -12.78 10.43 15.12
C GLY A 482 -14.21 10.93 15.21
N ALA A 483 -14.75 10.90 16.43
CA ALA A 483 -16.04 11.51 16.71
C ALA A 483 -15.97 13.04 16.51
N MET A 484 -17.09 13.64 16.10
CA MET A 484 -17.20 15.09 15.95
C MET A 484 -16.98 15.79 17.31
N LEU A 485 -16.17 16.83 17.31
CA LEU A 485 -15.92 17.64 18.49
C LEU A 485 -17.11 18.57 18.72
N GLU A 486 -17.81 18.42 19.85
CA GLU A 486 -19.04 19.19 20.16
C GLU A 486 -18.83 20.70 20.14
N THR A 487 -17.64 21.18 20.51
CA THR A 487 -17.33 22.60 20.63
C THR A 487 -17.03 23.30 19.31
N SER A 488 -16.40 22.59 18.36
CA SER A 488 -15.96 23.16 17.08
C SER A 488 -16.70 22.59 15.87
N GLY A 489 -17.41 21.48 16.03
CA GLY A 489 -18.00 20.74 14.91
C GLY A 489 -16.96 20.05 14.00
N ALA A 490 -15.66 20.17 14.30
CA ALA A 490 -14.59 19.55 13.53
C ALA A 490 -14.42 18.07 13.89
N VAL A 491 -13.80 17.31 13.02
CA VAL A 491 -13.44 15.89 13.26
C VAL A 491 -11.93 15.71 13.25
N PRO A 492 -11.35 15.00 14.23
CA PRO A 492 -9.95 14.64 14.20
C PRO A 492 -9.73 13.51 13.18
N VAL A 493 -8.71 13.64 12.34
CA VAL A 493 -8.33 12.66 11.34
C VAL A 493 -6.90 12.18 11.59
N VAL A 494 -6.76 10.91 11.91
CA VAL A 494 -5.44 10.26 12.05
C VAL A 494 -5.09 9.68 10.69
N ILE A 495 -3.94 10.07 10.14
CA ILE A 495 -3.46 9.63 8.83
C ILE A 495 -2.32 8.63 9.03
N LYS A 496 -2.47 7.46 8.44
CA LYS A 496 -1.50 6.36 8.45
C LYS A 496 -1.08 6.12 7.01
N SER A 497 0.17 6.43 6.66
CA SER A 497 0.67 6.27 5.30
C SER A 497 1.44 4.96 5.13
N LEU A 498 1.20 4.26 4.01
CA LEU A 498 2.00 3.10 3.60
C LEU A 498 3.27 3.49 2.81
N VAL A 499 3.44 4.77 2.49
CA VAL A 499 4.55 5.27 1.68
C VAL A 499 5.25 6.43 2.37
N PHE A 500 6.59 6.40 2.42
CA PHE A 500 7.39 7.48 3.00
C PHE A 500 7.59 8.65 2.01
N PRO A 501 7.61 9.91 2.49
CA PRO A 501 7.91 11.07 1.64
C PRO A 501 9.25 10.96 0.89
N GLY A 502 10.26 10.35 1.50
CA GLY A 502 11.57 10.10 0.85
C GLY A 502 11.51 9.14 -0.33
N SER A 503 10.55 8.20 -0.34
CA SER A 503 10.33 7.28 -1.45
C SER A 503 9.49 7.90 -2.58
N ALA A 504 8.78 9.00 -2.30
CA ALA A 504 8.00 9.75 -3.28
C ALA A 504 8.78 10.89 -3.99
N GLY A 505 10.11 10.89 -3.89
CA GLY A 505 10.94 11.87 -4.60
C GLY A 505 11.07 13.26 -3.98
N LEU A 506 10.43 13.51 -2.83
CA LEU A 506 10.62 14.73 -2.06
C LEU A 506 11.85 14.60 -1.14
N GLY A 507 12.99 14.21 -1.71
CA GLY A 507 14.24 14.16 -0.99
C GLY A 507 14.75 15.56 -0.65
N ARG A 508 15.21 15.73 0.57
CA ARG A 508 16.13 16.72 1.20
C ARG A 508 16.45 18.07 0.49
N THR A 509 16.14 18.26 -0.80
CA THR A 509 16.48 19.47 -1.56
C THR A 509 15.48 20.60 -1.35
N ALA A 510 14.30 20.36 -0.80
CA ALA A 510 13.33 21.41 -0.51
C ALA A 510 13.59 22.14 0.84
N LEU A 511 14.42 21.56 1.72
CA LEU A 511 14.79 22.17 3.01
C LEU A 511 16.16 22.86 2.99
N ALA A 512 16.95 22.72 1.93
CA ALA A 512 18.26 23.37 1.81
C ALA A 512 18.22 24.83 1.32
N GLY A 513 17.03 25.40 1.09
CA GLY A 513 16.83 26.75 0.57
C GLY A 513 16.51 27.83 1.61
N ILE A 514 16.49 27.51 2.90
CA ILE A 514 16.18 28.49 3.96
C ILE A 514 17.30 28.48 5.00
N HIS A 515 18.49 28.93 4.60
CA HIS A 515 19.43 29.51 5.52
C HIS A 515 19.53 31.01 5.21
N PRO A 516 19.26 31.90 6.17
CA PRO A 516 19.60 33.28 6.01
C PRO A 516 21.13 33.39 5.95
N THR A 517 21.64 34.05 4.92
CA THR A 517 23.02 34.50 4.86
C THR A 517 23.30 35.41 6.05
N PRO A 518 24.39 35.25 6.81
CA PRO A 518 24.79 36.25 7.77
C PRO A 518 25.22 37.50 6.97
N GLU A 519 24.58 38.60 7.26
CA GLU A 519 25.08 39.92 6.84
C GLU A 519 26.35 40.24 7.61
N ASP A 520 27.38 40.68 6.88
CA ASP A 520 28.59 41.38 7.39
C ASP A 520 28.25 42.72 8.05
#